data_05f7e5afc58d5c5873ab3e512b5bc0c7
#
_entry.id   05f7e5afc58d5c5873ab3e512b5bc0c7
#
_cell.length_a   1.000
_cell.length_b   1.000
_cell.length_c   1.000
_cell.angle_alpha   90.00
_cell.angle_beta   90.00
_cell.angle_gamma   90.00
#
_symmetry.space_group_name_H-M   'P 1'
#
loop_
_entity.id
_entity.type
_entity.pdbx_description
1 polymer ?
#
loop_
_entity_poly.entity_id
_entity_poly.type
_entity_poly.pdbx_seq_one_letter_code
_entity_poly.pdbx_strand_id
1 'polypeptide(L)'
;PFFFNDTATTEIYTLSLHDALPIFDRLGELGYKDGDNCTIDLQQANGEATTVLQILDKFKDDGADVIVAITTPCAQLAAPYSEEIPVVFSAVTDPVGAKIVDSIEKTGTNITGTSDKLAISKILDFAQTLKPEIKTLGYLYNTGEDNSVSCLKEVKEYCEAKGIKVVEAAATNTSEVQEAAQKLADQCDAVFSPNDNTIAGAMGTVAEVMNNAKVPMFVGADSMVHDGGFATVGIEYTDLGKETANMVAQILSGEKKASEIPVKVFNEDLSNYINKSTAEAIGITIPEDVLNNEKTIIIE
;
A
#
# COMPACT_ATOMS: atom_id res chain seq x y z
N PRO A 1 36.45 -8.18 19.15
CA PRO A 1 36.51 -7.78 17.79
C PRO A 1 35.46 -8.58 17.02
N PHE A 2 34.34 -7.95 16.68
CA PHE A 2 33.33 -8.52 15.81
C PHE A 2 33.84 -8.27 14.39
N PHE A 3 34.09 -9.32 13.64
CA PHE A 3 34.35 -9.22 12.21
C PHE A 3 33.00 -8.97 11.54
N PHE A 4 32.74 -7.76 11.14
CA PHE A 4 31.71 -7.46 10.14
C PHE A 4 32.26 -7.94 8.80
N ASN A 5 31.45 -8.67 8.05
CA ASN A 5 31.72 -8.94 6.64
C ASN A 5 31.72 -7.58 5.95
N ASP A 6 32.70 -7.29 5.11
CA ASP A 6 33.05 -5.94 4.66
C ASP A 6 32.01 -5.20 3.82
N THR A 7 30.83 -5.79 3.55
CA THR A 7 29.69 -5.11 2.89
C THR A 7 28.42 -5.93 3.13
N ALA A 8 27.49 -5.42 3.94
CA ALA A 8 26.12 -5.95 3.99
C ALA A 8 25.41 -5.62 2.67
N THR A 9 24.80 -6.61 2.02
CA THR A 9 24.01 -6.39 0.81
C THR A 9 22.54 -6.42 1.19
N THR A 10 21.90 -5.26 1.17
CA THR A 10 20.45 -5.12 1.39
C THR A 10 19.80 -4.82 0.05
N GLU A 11 18.92 -5.68 -0.39
CA GLU A 11 18.24 -5.54 -1.67
C GLU A 11 16.77 -5.23 -1.45
N ILE A 12 16.29 -4.13 -2.07
CA ILE A 12 14.95 -3.59 -1.88
C ILE A 12 14.19 -3.69 -3.19
N TYR A 13 13.03 -4.34 -3.12
CA TYR A 13 12.11 -4.46 -4.23
C TYR A 13 10.85 -3.64 -4.00
N THR A 14 10.48 -2.77 -4.95
CA THR A 14 9.28 -1.94 -4.86
C THR A 14 8.53 -1.83 -6.19
N LEU A 15 7.21 -1.65 -6.11
CA LEU A 15 6.38 -1.24 -7.24
C LEU A 15 6.41 0.29 -7.44
N SER A 16 6.75 1.07 -6.40
CA SER A 16 6.85 2.52 -6.45
C SER A 16 8.15 2.99 -5.80
N LEU A 17 8.90 3.84 -6.49
CA LEU A 17 10.12 4.48 -5.96
C LEU A 17 9.78 5.34 -4.73
N HIS A 18 8.61 5.97 -4.71
CA HIS A 18 8.14 6.82 -3.63
C HIS A 18 8.04 6.08 -2.29
N ASP A 19 7.60 4.82 -2.31
CA ASP A 19 7.45 4.02 -1.08
C ASP A 19 8.78 3.50 -0.54
N ALA A 20 9.82 3.44 -1.38
CA ALA A 20 11.16 3.00 -0.98
C ALA A 20 12.00 4.11 -0.31
N LEU A 21 11.79 5.38 -0.69
CA LEU A 21 12.62 6.51 -0.21
C LEU A 21 12.70 6.61 1.31
N PRO A 22 11.61 6.51 2.08
CA PRO A 22 11.68 6.58 3.55
C PRO A 22 12.49 5.43 4.17
N ILE A 23 12.55 4.27 3.50
CA ILE A 23 13.37 3.13 3.92
C ILE A 23 14.85 3.47 3.74
N PHE A 24 15.24 4.00 2.58
CA PHE A 24 16.63 4.39 2.30
C PHE A 24 17.13 5.48 3.24
N ASP A 25 16.34 6.55 3.39
CA ASP A 25 16.69 7.66 4.26
C ASP A 25 16.94 7.18 5.69
N ARG A 26 16.03 6.32 6.20
CA ARG A 26 16.15 5.78 7.54
C ARG A 26 17.31 4.81 7.71
N LEU A 27 17.60 3.95 6.74
CA LEU A 27 18.80 3.10 6.75
C LEU A 27 20.07 3.96 6.79
N GLY A 28 20.12 5.05 6.02
CA GLY A 28 21.22 6.01 6.06
C GLY A 28 21.42 6.66 7.44
N GLU A 29 20.32 7.05 8.13
CA GLU A 29 20.35 7.56 9.50
C GLU A 29 20.83 6.50 10.52
N LEU A 30 20.51 5.23 10.29
CA LEU A 30 20.95 4.10 11.11
C LEU A 30 22.39 3.65 10.83
N GLY A 31 23.06 4.33 9.88
CA GLY A 31 24.47 4.09 9.56
C GLY A 31 24.70 3.13 8.39
N TYR A 32 23.66 2.63 7.72
CA TYR A 32 23.77 1.83 6.50
C TYR A 32 23.75 2.75 5.28
N LYS A 33 24.91 2.94 4.65
CA LYS A 33 25.08 3.88 3.53
C LYS A 33 25.45 3.13 2.28
N ASP A 34 24.61 3.27 1.27
CA ASP A 34 24.83 2.65 -0.03
C ASP A 34 26.17 3.08 -0.65
N GLY A 35 26.94 2.10 -1.14
CA GLY A 35 28.26 2.31 -1.73
C GLY A 35 29.40 2.60 -0.74
N ASP A 36 29.14 2.65 0.59
CA ASP A 36 30.13 2.83 1.64
C ASP A 36 30.30 1.53 2.46
N ASN A 37 29.30 1.17 3.24
CA ASN A 37 29.34 0.01 4.12
C ASN A 37 28.20 -0.98 3.89
N CYS A 38 27.34 -0.73 2.91
CA CYS A 38 26.35 -1.65 2.39
C CYS A 38 26.17 -1.43 0.90
N THR A 39 25.49 -2.37 0.23
CA THR A 39 24.99 -2.23 -1.13
C THR A 39 23.48 -2.30 -1.08
N ILE A 40 22.81 -1.34 -1.68
CA ILE A 40 21.35 -1.33 -1.81
C ILE A 40 21.02 -1.47 -3.29
N ASP A 41 20.49 -2.62 -3.71
CA ASP A 41 20.01 -2.85 -5.08
C ASP A 41 18.50 -2.62 -5.12
N LEU A 42 18.07 -1.53 -5.76
CA LEU A 42 16.68 -1.20 -5.96
C LEU A 42 16.20 -1.68 -7.32
N GLN A 43 15.23 -2.57 -7.33
CA GLN A 43 14.65 -3.13 -8.55
C GLN A 43 13.14 -2.86 -8.60
N GLN A 44 12.60 -2.75 -9.82
CA GLN A 44 11.16 -2.51 -10.05
C GLN A 44 10.65 -3.43 -11.16
N ALA A 45 9.54 -4.16 -10.90
CA ALA A 45 8.96 -5.10 -11.86
C ALA A 45 7.67 -4.62 -12.53
N ASN A 46 7.21 -3.41 -12.23
CA ASN A 46 6.02 -2.80 -12.87
C ASN A 46 4.77 -3.72 -12.86
N GLY A 47 4.57 -4.49 -11.79
CA GLY A 47 3.44 -5.41 -11.65
C GLY A 47 3.63 -6.79 -12.30
N GLU A 48 4.75 -7.05 -12.97
CA GLU A 48 4.99 -8.30 -13.69
C GLU A 48 5.57 -9.39 -12.78
N ALA A 49 4.76 -10.37 -12.37
CA ALA A 49 5.15 -11.45 -11.45
C ALA A 49 6.39 -12.24 -11.91
N THR A 50 6.54 -12.49 -13.23
CA THR A 50 7.71 -13.16 -13.77
C THR A 50 8.99 -12.36 -13.60
N THR A 51 8.90 -11.04 -13.69
CA THR A 51 10.03 -10.13 -13.44
C THR A 51 10.39 -10.12 -11.95
N VAL A 52 9.40 -10.16 -11.06
CA VAL A 52 9.63 -10.29 -9.60
C VAL A 52 10.47 -11.53 -9.31
N LEU A 53 10.08 -12.70 -9.83
CA LEU A 53 10.81 -13.95 -9.59
C LEU A 53 12.24 -13.88 -10.12
N GLN A 54 12.46 -13.31 -11.31
CA GLN A 54 13.81 -13.13 -11.85
C GLN A 54 14.70 -12.23 -10.97
N ILE A 55 14.12 -11.18 -10.40
CA ILE A 55 14.81 -10.28 -9.47
C ILE A 55 15.14 -11.01 -8.17
N LEU A 56 14.21 -11.77 -7.60
CA LEU A 56 14.42 -12.55 -6.38
C LEU A 56 15.49 -13.63 -6.56
N ASP A 57 15.48 -14.34 -7.70
CA ASP A 57 16.53 -15.30 -8.06
C ASP A 57 17.90 -14.62 -8.15
N LYS A 58 17.97 -13.44 -8.79
CA LYS A 58 19.20 -12.65 -8.85
C LYS A 58 19.68 -12.27 -7.45
N PHE A 59 18.80 -11.78 -6.58
CA PHE A 59 19.15 -11.40 -5.20
C PHE A 59 19.71 -12.58 -4.42
N LYS A 60 19.12 -13.76 -4.60
CA LYS A 60 19.64 -14.99 -3.99
C LYS A 60 21.02 -15.35 -4.54
N ASP A 61 21.22 -15.28 -5.85
CA ASP A 61 22.50 -15.61 -6.51
C ASP A 61 23.60 -14.61 -6.14
N ASP A 62 23.25 -13.33 -5.95
CA ASP A 62 24.17 -12.27 -5.50
C ASP A 62 24.49 -12.34 -4.00
N GLY A 63 23.77 -13.17 -3.23
CA GLY A 63 24.02 -13.40 -1.81
C GLY A 63 23.50 -12.29 -0.91
N ALA A 64 22.29 -11.80 -1.18
CA ALA A 64 21.63 -10.80 -0.35
C ALA A 64 21.54 -11.21 1.13
N ASP A 65 21.83 -10.30 2.04
CA ASP A 65 21.70 -10.50 3.50
C ASP A 65 20.25 -10.33 3.98
N VAL A 66 19.47 -9.47 3.32
CA VAL A 66 18.04 -9.21 3.59
C VAL A 66 17.34 -8.82 2.30
N ILE A 67 16.15 -9.37 2.07
CA ILE A 67 15.23 -8.93 0.98
C ILE A 67 14.16 -8.04 1.60
N VAL A 68 13.94 -6.86 1.02
CA VAL A 68 12.80 -6.00 1.35
C VAL A 68 11.77 -6.08 0.22
N ALA A 69 10.59 -6.62 0.52
CA ALA A 69 9.51 -6.79 -0.44
C ALA A 69 8.38 -5.79 -0.16
N ILE A 70 8.22 -4.80 -1.03
CA ILE A 70 7.19 -3.76 -0.87
C ILE A 70 5.93 -4.18 -1.63
N THR A 71 4.79 -4.13 -1.00
CA THR A 71 3.43 -4.53 -1.42
C THR A 71 3.12 -6.03 -1.25
N THR A 72 1.82 -6.33 -1.17
CA THR A 72 1.34 -7.71 -0.99
C THR A 72 1.78 -8.67 -2.10
N PRO A 73 1.63 -8.35 -3.40
CA PRO A 73 2.05 -9.27 -4.47
C PRO A 73 3.55 -9.59 -4.43
N CYS A 74 4.38 -8.59 -4.13
CA CYS A 74 5.83 -8.80 -4.02
C CYS A 74 6.19 -9.67 -2.81
N ALA A 75 5.58 -9.40 -1.67
CA ALA A 75 5.82 -10.16 -0.44
C ALA A 75 5.39 -11.62 -0.57
N GLN A 76 4.28 -11.89 -1.27
CA GLN A 76 3.84 -13.25 -1.56
C GLN A 76 4.87 -14.04 -2.38
N LEU A 77 5.45 -13.42 -3.40
CA LEU A 77 6.48 -14.03 -4.23
C LEU A 77 7.83 -14.16 -3.51
N ALA A 78 8.13 -13.23 -2.58
CA ALA A 78 9.35 -13.27 -1.78
C ALA A 78 9.27 -14.26 -0.60
N ALA A 79 8.08 -14.56 -0.10
CA ALA A 79 7.90 -15.42 1.08
C ALA A 79 8.61 -16.80 1.00
N PRO A 80 8.63 -17.54 -0.13
CA PRO A 80 9.38 -18.77 -0.25
C PRO A 80 10.90 -18.61 -0.07
N TYR A 81 11.46 -17.46 -0.42
CA TYR A 81 12.90 -17.18 -0.26
C TYR A 81 13.32 -17.00 1.21
N SER A 82 12.35 -16.80 2.12
CA SER A 82 12.60 -16.69 3.55
C SER A 82 13.19 -17.96 4.18
N GLU A 83 13.17 -19.09 3.50
CA GLU A 83 13.89 -20.31 3.95
C GLU A 83 15.40 -20.11 3.97
N GLU A 84 15.94 -19.25 3.11
CA GLU A 84 17.38 -19.03 2.94
C GLU A 84 17.81 -17.61 3.34
N ILE A 85 17.01 -16.58 3.02
CA ILE A 85 17.32 -15.17 3.21
C ILE A 85 16.22 -14.51 4.04
N PRO A 86 16.55 -13.72 5.10
CA PRO A 86 15.54 -12.94 5.81
C PRO A 86 14.74 -12.05 4.88
N VAL A 87 13.42 -12.07 4.99
CA VAL A 87 12.51 -11.20 4.22
C VAL A 87 11.84 -10.21 5.16
N VAL A 88 11.88 -8.94 4.81
CA VAL A 88 11.11 -7.88 5.48
C VAL A 88 10.14 -7.29 4.47
N PHE A 89 8.85 -7.52 4.67
CA PHE A 89 7.85 -6.90 3.80
C PHE A 89 7.49 -5.49 4.29
N SER A 90 7.07 -4.64 3.37
CA SER A 90 6.59 -3.28 3.62
C SER A 90 5.25 -3.06 2.95
N ALA A 91 4.33 -2.38 3.64
CA ALA A 91 3.00 -2.05 3.10
C ALA A 91 2.23 -3.29 2.60
N VAL A 92 2.09 -4.29 3.47
CA VAL A 92 1.25 -5.48 3.22
C VAL A 92 -0.04 -5.35 4.02
N THR A 93 -1.17 -5.23 3.34
CA THR A 93 -2.46 -4.91 3.97
C THR A 93 -2.98 -6.01 4.88
N ASP A 94 -2.93 -7.27 4.43
CA ASP A 94 -3.37 -8.44 5.20
C ASP A 94 -2.36 -9.59 5.07
N PRO A 95 -1.24 -9.56 5.81
CA PRO A 95 -0.18 -10.55 5.64
C PRO A 95 -0.59 -11.98 6.05
N VAL A 96 -1.59 -12.12 6.92
CA VAL A 96 -2.15 -13.44 7.30
C VAL A 96 -3.11 -13.95 6.24
N GLY A 97 -4.05 -13.12 5.78
CA GLY A 97 -4.97 -13.45 4.70
C GLY A 97 -4.26 -13.77 3.39
N ALA A 98 -3.18 -13.04 3.08
CA ALA A 98 -2.31 -13.27 1.94
C ALA A 98 -1.37 -14.48 2.11
N LYS A 99 -1.40 -15.17 3.26
CA LYS A 99 -0.61 -16.37 3.59
C LYS A 99 0.91 -16.13 3.54
N ILE A 100 1.35 -14.93 3.88
CA ILE A 100 2.75 -14.56 3.97
C ILE A 100 3.31 -14.95 5.33
N VAL A 101 2.50 -14.80 6.40
CA VAL A 101 2.82 -15.16 7.78
C VAL A 101 1.66 -15.92 8.42
N ASP A 102 1.97 -16.75 9.43
CA ASP A 102 0.95 -17.50 10.17
C ASP A 102 0.16 -16.62 11.14
N SER A 103 0.81 -15.66 11.77
CA SER A 103 0.18 -14.67 12.65
C SER A 103 0.98 -13.37 12.72
N ILE A 104 0.33 -12.30 13.18
CA ILE A 104 0.97 -10.97 13.36
C ILE A 104 2.01 -11.00 14.48
N GLU A 105 1.75 -11.69 15.60
CA GLU A 105 2.62 -11.73 16.77
C GLU A 105 3.81 -12.68 16.59
N LYS A 106 3.61 -13.74 15.81
CA LYS A 106 4.64 -14.75 15.51
C LYS A 106 4.51 -15.14 14.05
N THR A 107 5.46 -14.71 13.28
CA THR A 107 5.46 -14.96 11.83
C THR A 107 5.72 -16.43 11.48
N GLY A 108 6.35 -17.20 12.39
CA GLY A 108 6.60 -18.64 12.22
C GLY A 108 7.78 -18.99 11.33
N THR A 109 8.24 -18.04 10.51
CA THR A 109 9.30 -18.21 9.52
C THR A 109 10.28 -17.04 9.56
N ASN A 110 11.31 -17.06 8.72
CA ASN A 110 12.31 -15.99 8.63
C ASN A 110 11.80 -14.76 7.83
N ILE A 111 10.54 -14.36 8.11
CA ILE A 111 9.86 -13.24 7.45
C ILE A 111 9.13 -12.38 8.47
N THR A 112 9.18 -11.07 8.33
CA THR A 112 8.45 -10.09 9.12
C THR A 112 8.19 -8.84 8.28
N GLY A 113 7.61 -7.79 8.87
CA GLY A 113 7.45 -6.52 8.17
C GLY A 113 6.36 -5.62 8.73
N THR A 114 5.93 -4.67 7.91
CA THR A 114 4.93 -3.66 8.25
C THR A 114 3.65 -3.83 7.44
N SER A 115 2.50 -3.69 8.11
CA SER A 115 1.18 -3.77 7.50
C SER A 115 0.52 -2.39 7.49
N ASP A 116 -0.03 -2.02 6.34
CA ASP A 116 -0.83 -0.83 6.08
C ASP A 116 -2.34 -1.14 6.10
N LYS A 117 -2.78 -1.94 7.06
CA LYS A 117 -4.17 -2.37 7.17
C LYS A 117 -5.14 -1.18 7.07
N LEU A 118 -6.02 -1.20 6.06
CA LEU A 118 -6.96 -0.13 5.83
C LEU A 118 -8.06 -0.09 6.89
N ALA A 119 -8.38 1.12 7.34
CA ALA A 119 -9.51 1.38 8.22
C ALA A 119 -10.79 1.61 7.40
N ILE A 120 -11.27 0.56 6.70
CA ILE A 120 -12.37 0.64 5.72
C ILE A 120 -13.59 1.41 6.26
N SER A 121 -14.03 1.13 7.48
CA SER A 121 -15.17 1.82 8.08
C SER A 121 -14.93 3.33 8.22
N LYS A 122 -13.72 3.75 8.61
CA LYS A 122 -13.38 5.18 8.73
C LYS A 122 -13.31 5.87 7.38
N ILE A 123 -12.76 5.21 6.37
CA ILE A 123 -12.73 5.75 5.00
C ILE A 123 -14.16 5.93 4.48
N LEU A 124 -15.03 4.94 4.65
CA LEU A 124 -16.40 4.99 4.16
C LEU A 124 -17.31 5.93 4.99
N ASP A 125 -17.09 6.06 6.30
CA ASP A 125 -17.76 7.09 7.13
C ASP A 125 -17.33 8.49 6.68
N PHE A 126 -16.06 8.69 6.37
CA PHE A 126 -15.55 9.95 5.83
C PHE A 126 -16.13 10.24 4.43
N ALA A 127 -16.22 9.21 3.59
CA ALA A 127 -16.88 9.32 2.29
C ALA A 127 -18.34 9.80 2.43
N GLN A 128 -19.10 9.29 3.40
CA GLN A 128 -20.46 9.76 3.67
C GLN A 128 -20.51 11.17 4.27
N THR A 129 -19.47 11.60 4.99
CA THR A 129 -19.36 12.99 5.45
C THR A 129 -19.19 13.96 4.28
N LEU A 130 -18.37 13.60 3.29
CA LEU A 130 -18.11 14.40 2.11
C LEU A 130 -19.21 14.28 1.03
N LYS A 131 -19.91 13.15 0.99
CA LYS A 131 -21.00 12.82 0.05
C LYS A 131 -22.12 12.06 0.78
N PRO A 132 -23.04 12.73 1.46
CA PRO A 132 -24.03 12.09 2.35
C PRO A 132 -25.02 11.13 1.66
N GLU A 133 -25.25 11.26 0.37
CA GLU A 133 -26.28 10.51 -0.36
C GLU A 133 -25.74 9.33 -1.19
N ILE A 134 -24.69 8.66 -0.73
CA ILE A 134 -24.18 7.46 -1.39
C ILE A 134 -25.18 6.31 -1.18
N LYS A 135 -25.83 5.86 -2.27
CA LYS A 135 -26.74 4.70 -2.30
C LYS A 135 -26.12 3.53 -3.04
N THR A 136 -25.24 3.84 -3.99
CA THR A 136 -24.52 2.84 -4.80
C THR A 136 -23.04 3.19 -4.77
N LEU A 137 -22.23 2.30 -4.19
CA LEU A 137 -20.78 2.40 -4.13
C LEU A 137 -20.16 1.46 -5.18
N GLY A 138 -19.37 2.01 -6.08
CA GLY A 138 -18.52 1.24 -6.99
C GLY A 138 -17.29 0.73 -6.26
N TYR A 139 -16.86 -0.49 -6.52
CA TYR A 139 -15.61 -1.05 -6.04
C TYR A 139 -14.72 -1.39 -7.23
N LEU A 140 -13.62 -0.63 -7.40
CA LEU A 140 -12.67 -0.78 -8.49
C LEU A 140 -11.41 -1.47 -7.97
N TYR A 141 -11.04 -2.62 -8.55
CA TYR A 141 -9.95 -3.43 -8.04
C TYR A 141 -9.39 -4.43 -9.04
N ASN A 142 -8.22 -4.98 -8.73
CA ASN A 142 -7.66 -6.15 -9.41
C ASN A 142 -7.98 -7.42 -8.61
N THR A 143 -8.66 -8.38 -9.24
CA THR A 143 -9.00 -9.67 -8.63
C THR A 143 -7.80 -10.57 -8.37
N GLY A 144 -6.65 -10.27 -8.96
CA GLY A 144 -5.38 -10.96 -8.73
C GLY A 144 -4.59 -10.43 -7.53
N GLU A 145 -5.07 -9.36 -6.87
CA GLU A 145 -4.42 -8.78 -5.69
C GLU A 145 -5.18 -9.15 -4.42
N ASP A 146 -4.60 -10.01 -3.59
CA ASP A 146 -5.24 -10.51 -2.35
C ASP A 146 -5.55 -9.39 -1.34
N ASN A 147 -4.74 -8.32 -1.27
CA ASN A 147 -5.04 -7.11 -0.49
C ASN A 147 -6.38 -6.49 -0.90
N SER A 148 -6.63 -6.35 -2.20
CA SER A 148 -7.86 -5.77 -2.73
C SER A 148 -9.07 -6.69 -2.52
N VAL A 149 -8.88 -8.00 -2.68
CA VAL A 149 -9.94 -8.99 -2.42
C VAL A 149 -10.30 -9.06 -0.94
N SER A 150 -9.32 -8.98 -0.03
CA SER A 150 -9.54 -8.94 1.42
C SER A 150 -10.37 -7.72 1.82
N CYS A 151 -10.02 -6.52 1.32
CA CYS A 151 -10.76 -5.29 1.60
C CYS A 151 -12.22 -5.33 1.10
N LEU A 152 -12.49 -5.99 -0.02
CA LEU A 152 -13.86 -6.08 -0.58
C LEU A 152 -14.86 -6.69 0.41
N LYS A 153 -14.43 -7.66 1.19
CA LYS A 153 -15.29 -8.27 2.20
C LYS A 153 -15.72 -7.25 3.25
N GLU A 154 -14.79 -6.48 3.80
CA GLU A 154 -15.08 -5.45 4.80
C GLU A 154 -15.97 -4.34 4.21
N VAL A 155 -15.74 -3.95 2.94
CA VAL A 155 -16.59 -2.98 2.23
C VAL A 155 -18.03 -3.49 2.07
N LYS A 156 -18.22 -4.75 1.70
CA LYS A 156 -19.55 -5.36 1.56
C LYS A 156 -20.29 -5.41 2.90
N GLU A 157 -19.61 -5.82 3.97
CA GLU A 157 -20.19 -5.86 5.32
C GLU A 157 -20.61 -4.46 5.80
N TYR A 158 -19.76 -3.45 5.59
CA TYR A 158 -20.09 -2.07 5.92
C TYR A 158 -21.29 -1.56 5.10
N CYS A 159 -21.27 -1.76 3.78
CA CYS A 159 -22.32 -1.28 2.88
C CYS A 159 -23.66 -1.96 3.15
N GLU A 160 -23.67 -3.26 3.44
CA GLU A 160 -24.88 -4.00 3.82
C GLU A 160 -25.50 -3.41 5.10
N ALA A 161 -24.70 -3.14 6.12
CA ALA A 161 -25.15 -2.54 7.37
C ALA A 161 -25.74 -1.12 7.18
N LYS A 162 -25.31 -0.39 6.18
CA LYS A 162 -25.76 0.97 5.85
C LYS A 162 -26.85 1.01 4.75
N GLY A 163 -27.21 -0.13 4.16
CA GLY A 163 -28.16 -0.20 3.04
C GLY A 163 -27.61 0.38 1.74
N ILE A 164 -26.29 0.36 1.55
CA ILE A 164 -25.60 0.83 0.34
C ILE A 164 -25.40 -0.37 -0.60
N LYS A 165 -25.76 -0.22 -1.86
CA LYS A 165 -25.51 -1.24 -2.88
C LYS A 165 -24.05 -1.17 -3.34
N VAL A 166 -23.36 -2.31 -3.40
CA VAL A 166 -22.01 -2.41 -3.98
C VAL A 166 -22.09 -2.90 -5.43
N VAL A 167 -21.38 -2.23 -6.33
CA VAL A 167 -21.18 -2.63 -7.73
C VAL A 167 -19.69 -2.81 -7.98
N GLU A 168 -19.30 -4.01 -8.40
CA GLU A 168 -17.90 -4.35 -8.63
C GLU A 168 -17.51 -4.17 -10.10
N ALA A 169 -16.32 -3.62 -10.34
CA ALA A 169 -15.64 -3.69 -11.62
C ALA A 169 -14.18 -4.02 -11.39
N ALA A 170 -13.71 -5.03 -12.12
CA ALA A 170 -12.34 -5.51 -11.99
C ALA A 170 -11.54 -5.16 -13.24
N ALA A 171 -10.23 -4.91 -13.03
CA ALA A 171 -9.22 -4.81 -14.07
C ALA A 171 -8.04 -5.69 -13.65
N THR A 172 -7.55 -6.53 -14.55
CA THR A 172 -6.43 -7.44 -14.27
C THR A 172 -5.09 -6.84 -14.68
N ASN A 173 -5.13 -5.74 -15.40
CA ASN A 173 -3.96 -4.96 -15.82
C ASN A 173 -4.36 -3.50 -16.07
N THR A 174 -3.39 -2.61 -16.17
CA THR A 174 -3.62 -1.16 -16.32
C THR A 174 -4.40 -0.78 -17.59
N SER A 175 -4.34 -1.58 -18.66
CA SER A 175 -5.07 -1.27 -19.90
C SER A 175 -6.58 -1.47 -19.81
N GLU A 176 -7.05 -2.26 -18.85
CA GLU A 176 -8.47 -2.52 -18.59
C GLU A 176 -9.10 -1.50 -17.62
N VAL A 177 -8.26 -0.77 -16.88
CA VAL A 177 -8.70 0.11 -15.78
C VAL A 177 -9.65 1.19 -16.26
N GLN A 178 -9.40 1.80 -17.42
CA GLN A 178 -10.24 2.86 -17.97
C GLN A 178 -11.70 2.39 -18.21
N GLU A 179 -11.87 1.22 -18.81
CA GLU A 179 -13.21 0.65 -19.09
C GLU A 179 -13.92 0.28 -17.77
N ALA A 180 -13.21 -0.33 -16.82
CA ALA A 180 -13.75 -0.66 -15.51
C ALA A 180 -14.18 0.60 -14.74
N ALA A 181 -13.36 1.65 -14.76
CA ALA A 181 -13.66 2.94 -14.15
C ALA A 181 -14.90 3.59 -14.79
N GLN A 182 -14.99 3.63 -16.14
CA GLN A 182 -16.14 4.20 -16.84
C GLN A 182 -17.43 3.48 -16.50
N LYS A 183 -17.40 2.14 -16.45
CA LYS A 183 -18.56 1.33 -16.05
C LYS A 183 -19.09 1.72 -14.67
N LEU A 184 -18.21 1.98 -13.70
CA LEU A 184 -18.60 2.39 -12.36
C LEU A 184 -19.08 3.85 -12.34
N ALA A 185 -18.44 4.74 -13.08
CA ALA A 185 -18.83 6.14 -13.18
C ALA A 185 -20.26 6.31 -13.72
N ASP A 186 -20.69 5.42 -14.62
CA ASP A 186 -22.04 5.45 -15.21
C ASP A 186 -23.15 4.91 -14.26
N GLN A 187 -22.77 4.18 -13.17
CA GLN A 187 -23.74 3.42 -12.38
C GLN A 187 -23.73 3.75 -10.89
N CYS A 188 -22.70 4.46 -10.40
CA CYS A 188 -22.46 4.62 -8.98
C CYS A 188 -22.46 6.08 -8.54
N ASP A 189 -22.88 6.33 -7.31
CA ASP A 189 -22.85 7.67 -6.69
C ASP A 189 -21.46 8.07 -6.23
N ALA A 190 -20.62 7.06 -5.92
CA ALA A 190 -19.23 7.18 -5.54
C ALA A 190 -18.49 5.90 -5.90
N VAL A 191 -17.15 5.96 -6.03
CA VAL A 191 -16.29 4.81 -6.25
C VAL A 191 -15.27 4.72 -5.12
N PHE A 192 -14.94 3.51 -4.70
CA PHE A 192 -13.83 3.22 -3.79
C PHE A 192 -12.88 2.22 -4.45
N SER A 193 -11.59 2.49 -4.34
CA SER A 193 -10.53 1.53 -4.63
C SER A 193 -9.62 1.44 -3.40
N PRO A 194 -9.29 0.25 -2.93
CA PRO A 194 -8.30 0.10 -1.86
C PRO A 194 -6.90 0.52 -2.36
N ASN A 195 -5.86 0.22 -1.60
CA ASN A 195 -4.46 0.33 -2.01
C ASN A 195 -4.09 -0.74 -3.06
N ASP A 196 -4.79 -0.73 -4.18
CA ASP A 196 -4.64 -1.63 -5.32
C ASP A 196 -3.51 -1.12 -6.24
N ASN A 197 -2.50 -1.94 -6.47
CA ASN A 197 -1.31 -1.53 -7.23
C ASN A 197 -1.59 -1.30 -8.72
N THR A 198 -2.50 -2.09 -9.28
CA THR A 198 -2.92 -1.96 -10.69
C THR A 198 -3.70 -0.67 -10.91
N ILE A 199 -4.61 -0.34 -9.98
CA ILE A 199 -5.40 0.88 -10.06
C ILE A 199 -4.53 2.11 -9.77
N ALA A 200 -3.65 2.04 -8.75
CA ALA A 200 -2.70 3.09 -8.44
C ALA A 200 -1.79 3.42 -9.64
N GLY A 201 -1.29 2.39 -10.34
CA GLY A 201 -0.48 2.56 -11.56
C GLY A 201 -1.20 3.23 -12.73
N ALA A 202 -2.54 3.30 -12.70
CA ALA A 202 -3.39 3.95 -13.71
C ALA A 202 -4.20 5.13 -13.13
N MET A 203 -3.82 5.63 -11.94
CA MET A 203 -4.65 6.58 -11.17
C MET A 203 -4.99 7.85 -11.95
N GLY A 204 -4.06 8.40 -12.73
CA GLY A 204 -4.34 9.57 -13.57
C GLY A 204 -5.46 9.34 -14.59
N THR A 205 -5.51 8.15 -15.22
CA THR A 205 -6.61 7.77 -16.14
C THR A 205 -7.93 7.62 -15.39
N VAL A 206 -7.91 7.00 -14.22
CA VAL A 206 -9.10 6.84 -13.38
C VAL A 206 -9.63 8.19 -12.92
N ALA A 207 -8.76 9.07 -12.46
CA ALA A 207 -9.12 10.44 -12.03
C ALA A 207 -9.78 11.23 -13.16
N GLU A 208 -9.25 11.13 -14.39
CA GLU A 208 -9.86 11.79 -15.55
C GLU A 208 -11.29 11.29 -15.80
N VAL A 209 -11.52 9.98 -15.78
CA VAL A 209 -12.85 9.37 -15.96
C VAL A 209 -13.81 9.85 -14.86
N MET A 210 -13.40 9.77 -13.60
CA MET A 210 -14.23 10.13 -12.45
C MET A 210 -14.54 11.63 -12.40
N ASN A 211 -13.57 12.49 -12.71
CA ASN A 211 -13.74 13.93 -12.75
C ASN A 211 -14.71 14.35 -13.86
N ASN A 212 -14.59 13.75 -15.05
CA ASN A 212 -15.50 14.01 -16.18
C ASN A 212 -16.94 13.59 -15.86
N ALA A 213 -17.12 12.48 -15.16
CA ALA A 213 -18.42 11.98 -14.70
C ALA A 213 -18.94 12.71 -13.45
N LYS A 214 -18.10 13.50 -12.76
CA LYS A 214 -18.39 14.14 -11.46
C LYS A 214 -18.74 13.12 -10.36
N VAL A 215 -18.09 11.97 -10.39
CA VAL A 215 -18.25 10.90 -9.40
C VAL A 215 -17.04 10.93 -8.45
N PRO A 216 -17.22 11.13 -7.14
CA PRO A 216 -16.11 11.11 -6.20
C PRO A 216 -15.48 9.73 -6.10
N MET A 217 -14.15 9.68 -6.19
CA MET A 217 -13.39 8.46 -5.99
C MET A 217 -12.62 8.52 -4.67
N PHE A 218 -13.02 7.69 -3.74
CA PHE A 218 -12.31 7.47 -2.49
C PHE A 218 -11.27 6.36 -2.69
N VAL A 219 -10.13 6.47 -2.02
CA VAL A 219 -8.98 5.58 -2.25
C VAL A 219 -8.40 5.07 -0.95
N GLY A 220 -7.56 4.02 -1.02
CA GLY A 220 -6.96 3.39 0.16
C GLY A 220 -5.70 4.07 0.67
N ALA A 221 -4.99 4.84 -0.18
CA ALA A 221 -3.71 5.44 0.16
C ALA A 221 -3.68 6.93 -0.17
N ASP A 222 -2.89 7.70 0.58
CA ASP A 222 -2.65 9.13 0.35
C ASP A 222 -1.96 9.39 -0.99
N SER A 223 -1.03 8.53 -1.41
CA SER A 223 -0.40 8.60 -2.73
C SER A 223 -1.41 8.60 -3.87
N MET A 224 -2.46 7.77 -3.77
CA MET A 224 -3.54 7.76 -4.75
C MET A 224 -4.38 9.06 -4.72
N VAL A 225 -4.46 9.76 -3.57
CA VAL A 225 -5.08 11.09 -3.48
C VAL A 225 -4.21 12.13 -4.19
N HIS A 226 -2.88 12.06 -4.03
CA HIS A 226 -1.94 12.89 -4.76
C HIS A 226 -2.06 12.71 -6.28
N ASP A 227 -2.31 11.48 -6.72
CA ASP A 227 -2.45 11.13 -8.14
C ASP A 227 -3.86 11.38 -8.72
N GLY A 228 -4.73 12.07 -7.97
CA GLY A 228 -6.03 12.54 -8.46
C GLY A 228 -7.26 11.88 -7.84
N GLY A 229 -7.11 10.92 -6.93
CA GLY A 229 -8.21 10.43 -6.08
C GLY A 229 -8.79 11.57 -5.24
N PHE A 230 -10.06 11.49 -4.86
CA PHE A 230 -10.73 12.56 -4.14
C PHE A 230 -10.31 12.64 -2.69
N ALA A 231 -10.43 11.55 -1.94
CA ALA A 231 -10.12 11.57 -0.51
C ALA A 231 -9.86 10.16 0.05
N THR A 232 -9.16 10.13 1.19
CA THR A 232 -8.96 8.94 2.03
C THR A 232 -8.88 9.28 3.51
N VAL A 233 -8.90 8.25 4.35
CA VAL A 233 -8.45 8.28 5.74
C VAL A 233 -7.34 7.25 5.88
N GLY A 234 -6.12 7.69 6.08
CA GLY A 234 -4.95 6.83 5.99
C GLY A 234 -3.84 7.17 6.97
N ILE A 235 -2.82 6.35 6.94
CA ILE A 235 -1.58 6.47 7.70
C ILE A 235 -0.58 7.36 6.98
N GLU A 236 0.48 7.73 7.68
CA GLU A 236 1.68 8.35 7.10
C GLU A 236 2.64 7.23 6.63
N TYR A 237 2.77 7.04 5.32
CA TYR A 237 3.62 5.98 4.76
C TYR A 237 5.12 6.20 5.02
N THR A 238 5.53 7.44 5.28
CA THR A 238 6.91 7.75 5.71
C THR A 238 7.28 7.02 7.00
N ASP A 239 6.37 7.00 7.99
CA ASP A 239 6.63 6.32 9.26
C ASP A 239 6.61 4.80 9.13
N LEU A 240 5.76 4.27 8.24
CA LEU A 240 5.76 2.85 7.90
C LEU A 240 7.10 2.43 7.27
N GLY A 241 7.61 3.20 6.31
CA GLY A 241 8.91 2.96 5.68
C GLY A 241 10.07 3.03 6.68
N LYS A 242 10.07 4.01 7.59
CA LYS A 242 11.08 4.10 8.68
C LYS A 242 11.07 2.87 9.58
N GLU A 243 9.89 2.36 9.92
CA GLU A 243 9.81 1.15 10.75
C GLU A 243 10.29 -0.09 10.00
N THR A 244 9.99 -0.20 8.71
CA THR A 244 10.56 -1.25 7.85
C THR A 244 12.10 -1.22 7.92
N ALA A 245 12.71 -0.04 7.78
CA ALA A 245 14.16 0.14 7.89
C ALA A 245 14.72 -0.23 9.28
N ASN A 246 14.00 0.10 10.36
CA ASN A 246 14.39 -0.30 11.71
C ASN A 246 14.43 -1.84 11.84
N MET A 247 13.46 -2.55 11.27
CA MET A 247 13.43 -4.02 11.26
C MET A 247 14.61 -4.60 10.46
N VAL A 248 14.89 -4.04 9.28
CA VAL A 248 16.06 -4.41 8.47
C VAL A 248 17.36 -4.23 9.25
N ALA A 249 17.55 -3.08 9.91
CA ALA A 249 18.75 -2.79 10.70
C ALA A 249 18.92 -3.74 11.87
N GLN A 250 17.85 -4.14 12.58
CA GLN A 250 17.90 -5.14 13.65
C GLN A 250 18.35 -6.51 13.15
N ILE A 251 17.95 -6.89 11.94
CA ILE A 251 18.35 -8.15 11.32
C ILE A 251 19.81 -8.08 10.88
N LEU A 252 20.22 -7.04 10.16
CA LEU A 252 21.60 -6.85 9.68
C LEU A 252 22.62 -6.77 10.82
N SER A 253 22.25 -6.12 11.93
CA SER A 253 23.13 -6.06 13.13
C SER A 253 23.20 -7.36 13.91
N GLY A 254 22.35 -8.34 13.61
CA GLY A 254 22.23 -9.58 14.38
C GLY A 254 21.55 -9.40 15.74
N GLU A 255 20.92 -8.25 16.01
CA GLU A 255 20.16 -7.99 17.24
C GLU A 255 18.97 -8.93 17.37
N LYS A 256 18.25 -9.14 16.24
CA LYS A 256 17.09 -10.04 16.17
C LYS A 256 17.07 -10.80 14.85
N LYS A 257 16.45 -11.97 14.88
CA LYS A 257 16.03 -12.68 13.66
C LYS A 257 14.69 -12.16 13.20
N ALA A 258 14.39 -12.24 11.91
CA ALA A 258 13.09 -11.83 11.37
C ALA A 258 11.92 -12.53 12.10
N SER A 259 12.06 -13.83 12.42
CA SER A 259 11.06 -14.61 13.17
C SER A 259 10.80 -14.15 14.61
N GLU A 260 11.67 -13.28 15.16
CA GLU A 260 11.55 -12.73 16.52
C GLU A 260 10.91 -11.32 16.51
N ILE A 261 10.73 -10.73 15.35
CA ILE A 261 10.14 -9.40 15.17
C ILE A 261 8.66 -9.59 14.78
N PRO A 262 7.71 -9.14 15.62
CA PRO A 262 6.29 -9.15 15.25
C PRO A 262 6.02 -8.23 14.03
N VAL A 263 4.99 -8.55 13.26
CA VAL A 263 4.49 -7.63 12.24
C VAL A 263 3.98 -6.35 12.89
N LYS A 264 4.45 -5.20 12.44
CA LYS A 264 3.93 -3.91 12.88
C LYS A 264 2.75 -3.48 12.01
N VAL A 265 1.57 -3.40 12.62
CA VAL A 265 0.37 -2.93 11.92
C VAL A 265 0.22 -1.42 12.12
N PHE A 266 0.06 -0.69 11.00
CA PHE A 266 -0.24 0.74 10.97
C PHE A 266 -1.73 0.92 10.64
N ASN A 267 -2.53 1.22 11.65
CA ASN A 267 -3.97 1.48 11.52
C ASN A 267 -4.50 2.47 12.57
N GLU A 268 -3.57 3.14 13.26
CA GLU A 268 -3.86 4.18 14.27
C GLU A 268 -3.29 5.52 13.79
N ASP A 269 -3.59 6.59 14.47
CA ASP A 269 -3.14 7.97 14.16
C ASP A 269 -3.41 8.40 12.71
N LEU A 270 -4.60 8.04 12.21
CA LEU A 270 -5.01 8.30 10.84
C LEU A 270 -5.30 9.79 10.62
N SER A 271 -4.93 10.25 9.42
CA SER A 271 -5.27 11.60 8.91
C SER A 271 -6.27 11.52 7.77
N ASN A 272 -7.04 12.57 7.58
CA ASN A 272 -7.91 12.75 6.43
C ASN A 272 -7.09 13.40 5.31
N TYR A 273 -7.07 12.82 4.13
CA TYR A 273 -6.42 13.42 2.96
C TYR A 273 -7.50 13.77 1.94
N ILE A 274 -7.46 14.99 1.41
CA ILE A 274 -8.43 15.48 0.41
C ILE A 274 -7.67 16.20 -0.70
N ASN A 275 -7.93 15.81 -1.94
CA ASN A 275 -7.48 16.53 -3.11
C ASN A 275 -8.47 17.65 -3.44
N LYS A 276 -8.02 18.88 -3.26
CA LYS A 276 -8.84 20.08 -3.46
C LYS A 276 -9.19 20.31 -4.93
N SER A 277 -8.23 20.12 -5.82
CA SER A 277 -8.49 20.27 -7.26
C SER A 277 -9.48 19.22 -7.76
N THR A 278 -9.43 17.99 -7.25
CA THR A 278 -10.44 16.97 -7.53
C THR A 278 -11.81 17.36 -6.97
N ALA A 279 -11.89 17.88 -5.72
CA ALA A 279 -13.13 18.37 -5.14
C ALA A 279 -13.80 19.45 -6.02
N GLU A 280 -13.02 20.42 -6.50
CA GLU A 280 -13.46 21.47 -7.40
C GLU A 280 -13.95 20.90 -8.75
N ALA A 281 -13.20 19.96 -9.35
CA ALA A 281 -13.56 19.34 -10.62
C ALA A 281 -14.87 18.57 -10.56
N ILE A 282 -15.13 17.82 -9.48
CA ILE A 282 -16.37 17.06 -9.28
C ILE A 282 -17.51 17.90 -8.69
N GLY A 283 -17.23 19.16 -8.24
CA GLY A 283 -18.22 20.08 -7.71
C GLY A 283 -18.68 19.77 -6.27
N ILE A 284 -17.83 19.15 -5.48
CA ILE A 284 -18.08 18.88 -4.05
C ILE A 284 -17.48 20.00 -3.20
N THR A 285 -18.30 20.60 -2.36
CA THR A 285 -17.83 21.55 -1.34
C THR A 285 -17.43 20.79 -0.09
N ILE A 286 -16.17 20.95 0.34
CA ILE A 286 -15.66 20.33 1.56
C ILE A 286 -16.29 21.07 2.77
N PRO A 287 -16.91 20.34 3.73
CA PRO A 287 -17.50 20.96 4.92
C PRO A 287 -16.45 21.72 5.77
N GLU A 288 -16.86 22.83 6.39
CA GLU A 288 -15.95 23.67 7.20
C GLU A 288 -15.36 22.94 8.41
N ASP A 289 -16.12 22.07 9.05
CA ASP A 289 -15.66 21.25 10.16
C ASP A 289 -14.59 20.23 9.74
N VAL A 290 -14.65 19.73 8.51
CA VAL A 290 -13.60 18.89 7.90
C VAL A 290 -12.35 19.72 7.61
N LEU A 291 -12.49 20.91 7.00
CA LEU A 291 -11.37 21.80 6.70
C LEU A 291 -10.63 22.29 7.97
N ASN A 292 -11.35 22.48 9.07
CA ASN A 292 -10.80 22.97 10.33
C ASN A 292 -10.30 21.85 11.26
N ASN A 293 -10.42 20.58 10.85
CA ASN A 293 -9.92 19.45 11.62
C ASN A 293 -8.38 19.40 11.49
N GLU A 294 -7.68 19.36 12.62
CA GLU A 294 -6.21 19.34 12.70
C GLU A 294 -5.57 18.09 12.02
N LYS A 295 -6.35 17.01 11.85
CA LYS A 295 -5.94 15.80 11.15
C LYS A 295 -6.30 15.82 9.67
N THR A 296 -6.78 16.92 9.12
CA THR A 296 -7.09 17.04 7.69
C THR A 296 -5.93 17.68 6.93
N ILE A 297 -5.43 16.95 5.96
CA ILE A 297 -4.36 17.34 5.04
C ILE A 297 -4.99 17.62 3.68
N ILE A 298 -4.86 18.85 3.21
CA ILE A 298 -5.35 19.28 1.89
C ILE A 298 -4.21 19.17 0.89
N ILE A 299 -4.44 18.42 -0.18
CA ILE A 299 -3.57 18.25 -1.34
C ILE A 299 -4.09 19.19 -2.43
N GLU A 300 -3.20 20.00 -3.02
CA GLU A 300 -3.52 20.99 -4.05
C GLU A 300 -3.35 20.46 -5.47
#